data_ceafe65a24de025c6b9648edf0b2fcce
#
_entry.id   ceafe65a24de025c6b9648edf0b2fcce
#
_cell.length_a   1.000
_cell.length_b   1.000
_cell.length_c   1.000
_cell.angle_alpha   90.00
_cell.angle_beta   90.00
_cell.angle_gamma   90.00
#
_symmetry.space_group_name_H-M   'P 1'
#
loop_
_entity.id
_entity.type
_entity.pdbx_description
1 polymer ?
#
loop_
_entity_poly.entity_id
_entity_poly.type
_entity_poly.pdbx_seq_one_letter_code
_entity_poly.pdbx_strand_id
1 'polypeptide(L)'
;MSERRPAATTARYLAQPHEVHRVVLLYSGGLDTSVMLKWIQDEYDAEVVALCIDLGQPTDDFEAIRQKALDLGAVASIVMDAKQEFVRDYVGPAIRANARYQGTYPLFTALGRPLLAKLAVEAARAHDADTIAHGCTGKGNDQVRIEATVVTLAPELKVIAPVREWQMGRDEELAYAREHGIPISSSAERPYSLDDNLWGRSSEGGVIEDPANIVPDDVCRLVTLPGLAPDRDEDVVITFRDGLPVALDGQQMDLVELIQKAAEIAARNGVGIMDNVEDRVVGLKVRDIYEVPAAELILRAHKELEKLVFTGRQNRIKAFVDAEWAQLCYEGLWYEPTLADLNAYIASASAVVEGDVTVRCYKGGATVVARSSPYGLYDKSLATFDADSSFAQNASPGFIELFSLQSRMAHQIRQAVEDR
;
A
#
# COMPACT_ATOMS: atom_id res chain seq x y z
N MET A 1 16.67 33.46 22.57
CA MET A 1 15.75 33.51 21.47
C MET A 1 16.55 33.64 20.19
N SER A 2 16.76 32.52 19.48
CA SER A 2 17.46 32.55 18.19
C SER A 2 16.43 33.01 17.14
N GLU A 3 16.69 34.07 16.43
CA GLU A 3 15.90 34.49 15.28
C GLU A 3 15.95 33.37 14.22
N ARG A 4 14.86 32.58 14.17
CA ARG A 4 14.65 31.61 13.08
C ARG A 4 14.41 32.40 11.81
N ARG A 5 15.37 32.39 10.88
CA ARG A 5 15.11 32.81 9.51
C ARG A 5 14.09 31.83 8.91
N PRO A 6 12.93 32.31 8.42
CA PRO A 6 12.06 31.44 7.65
C PRO A 6 12.86 30.91 6.47
N ALA A 7 12.90 29.59 6.31
CA ALA A 7 13.46 28.98 5.11
C ALA A 7 12.68 29.55 3.91
N ALA A 8 13.38 30.05 2.90
CA ALA A 8 12.73 30.58 1.71
C ALA A 8 11.95 29.42 1.06
N THR A 9 10.62 29.45 1.19
CA THR A 9 9.75 28.46 0.57
C THR A 9 9.79 28.67 -0.93
N THR A 10 10.25 27.64 -1.66
CA THR A 10 10.32 27.68 -3.12
C THR A 10 9.02 27.18 -3.78
N ALA A 11 8.17 26.46 -3.04
CA ALA A 11 6.94 25.87 -3.52
C ALA A 11 5.73 26.77 -3.21
N ARG A 12 4.92 27.08 -4.24
CA ARG A 12 3.78 28.00 -4.14
C ARG A 12 2.61 27.44 -3.31
N TYR A 13 2.53 26.14 -3.15
CA TYR A 13 1.48 25.47 -2.38
C TYR A 13 1.76 25.46 -0.87
N LEU A 14 2.99 25.75 -0.45
CA LEU A 14 3.30 25.85 0.97
C LEU A 14 2.80 27.20 1.51
N ALA A 15 2.08 27.13 2.63
CA ALA A 15 1.51 28.30 3.27
C ALA A 15 2.58 29.19 3.91
N GLN A 16 2.33 30.50 3.89
CA GLN A 16 3.01 31.45 4.77
C GLN A 16 2.13 31.70 6.02
N PRO A 17 2.70 32.00 7.19
CA PRO A 17 1.91 32.15 8.42
C PRO A 17 0.71 33.10 8.32
N HIS A 18 0.84 34.19 7.56
CA HIS A 18 -0.23 35.18 7.37
C HIS A 18 -1.33 34.74 6.38
N GLU A 19 -1.17 33.60 5.70
CA GLU A 19 -2.15 33.03 4.75
C GLU A 19 -3.01 31.94 5.39
N VAL A 20 -2.70 31.51 6.63
CA VAL A 20 -3.34 30.39 7.31
C VAL A 20 -4.36 30.93 8.32
N HIS A 21 -5.63 30.57 8.15
CA HIS A 21 -6.70 30.97 9.06
C HIS A 21 -7.43 29.75 9.64
N ARG A 22 -7.70 28.75 8.80
CA ARG A 22 -8.33 27.51 9.24
C ARG A 22 -7.69 26.32 8.57
N VAL A 23 -7.29 25.35 9.38
CA VAL A 23 -6.49 24.19 8.97
C VAL A 23 -7.28 22.91 9.17
N VAL A 24 -7.36 22.06 8.14
CA VAL A 24 -7.70 20.63 8.33
C VAL A 24 -6.44 19.86 8.62
N LEU A 25 -6.34 19.33 9.81
CA LEU A 25 -5.22 18.49 10.26
C LEU A 25 -5.59 17.01 10.10
N LEU A 26 -4.80 16.24 9.34
CA LEU A 26 -4.85 14.79 9.35
C LEU A 26 -4.41 14.30 10.74
N TYR A 27 -5.35 13.83 11.55
CA TYR A 27 -5.24 13.61 12.98
C TYR A 27 -5.42 12.14 13.36
N SER A 28 -4.38 11.50 13.89
CA SER A 28 -4.44 10.11 14.33
C SER A 28 -4.76 9.93 15.84
N GLY A 29 -4.78 11.03 16.61
CA GLY A 29 -4.91 10.98 18.07
C GLY A 29 -3.61 10.61 18.80
N GLY A 30 -2.54 10.30 18.09
CA GLY A 30 -1.21 10.05 18.64
C GLY A 30 -0.55 11.28 19.25
N LEU A 31 0.67 11.12 19.80
CA LEU A 31 1.41 12.23 20.39
C LEU A 31 1.71 13.31 19.36
N ASP A 32 2.35 12.94 18.25
CA ASP A 32 2.82 13.87 17.23
C ASP A 32 1.68 14.73 16.66
N THR A 33 0.53 14.11 16.29
CA THR A 33 -0.61 14.85 15.78
C THR A 33 -1.29 15.71 16.84
N SER A 34 -1.25 15.31 18.11
CA SER A 34 -1.78 16.13 19.23
C SER A 34 -0.88 17.34 19.52
N VAL A 35 0.45 17.18 19.43
CA VAL A 35 1.42 18.28 19.49
C VAL A 35 1.22 19.23 18.30
N MET A 36 1.06 18.67 17.09
CA MET A 36 0.79 19.49 15.88
C MET A 36 -0.46 20.34 16.01
N LEU A 37 -1.54 19.77 16.52
CA LEU A 37 -2.80 20.49 16.71
C LEU A 37 -2.57 21.76 17.55
N LYS A 38 -1.89 21.60 18.69
CA LYS A 38 -1.61 22.73 19.58
C LYS A 38 -0.60 23.69 18.98
N TRP A 39 0.45 23.18 18.37
CA TRP A 39 1.50 23.99 17.73
C TRP A 39 0.96 24.85 16.58
N ILE A 40 0.03 24.33 15.75
CA ILE A 40 -0.63 25.09 14.68
C ILE A 40 -1.42 26.27 15.27
N GLN A 41 -2.15 26.04 16.35
CA GLN A 41 -2.88 27.11 17.03
C GLN A 41 -1.93 28.23 17.53
N ASP A 42 -0.82 27.83 18.14
CA ASP A 42 0.10 28.78 18.79
C ASP A 42 1.01 29.52 17.79
N GLU A 43 1.45 28.87 16.72
CA GLU A 43 2.40 29.46 15.75
C GLU A 43 1.73 30.18 14.59
N TYR A 44 0.51 29.74 14.20
CA TYR A 44 -0.22 30.32 13.08
C TYR A 44 -1.43 31.17 13.49
N ASP A 45 -1.81 31.16 14.78
CA ASP A 45 -3.05 31.77 15.29
C ASP A 45 -4.28 31.30 14.48
N ALA A 46 -4.30 30.00 14.13
CA ALA A 46 -5.25 29.40 13.21
C ALA A 46 -6.23 28.46 13.93
N GLU A 47 -7.45 28.41 13.43
CA GLU A 47 -8.44 27.39 13.85
C GLU A 47 -8.09 26.03 13.26
N VAL A 48 -8.22 24.97 14.05
CA VAL A 48 -7.91 23.60 13.61
C VAL A 48 -9.16 22.74 13.59
N VAL A 49 -9.44 22.12 12.43
CA VAL A 49 -10.40 21.04 12.25
C VAL A 49 -9.60 19.72 12.24
N ALA A 50 -9.79 18.89 13.24
CA ALA A 50 -9.13 17.59 13.31
C ALA A 50 -9.90 16.55 12.49
N LEU A 51 -9.23 15.90 11.53
CA LEU A 51 -9.80 14.86 10.68
C LEU A 51 -9.13 13.53 10.93
N CYS A 52 -9.85 12.59 11.54
CA CYS A 52 -9.46 11.20 11.70
C CYS A 52 -10.18 10.32 10.67
N ILE A 53 -9.43 9.47 9.97
CA ILE A 53 -9.97 8.61 8.91
C ILE A 53 -9.70 7.16 9.28
N ASP A 54 -10.77 6.36 9.32
CA ASP A 54 -10.71 4.92 9.58
C ASP A 54 -10.54 4.17 8.26
N LEU A 55 -9.32 3.63 8.05
CA LEU A 55 -8.97 2.68 6.98
C LEU A 55 -8.85 1.24 7.49
N GLY A 56 -9.37 0.95 8.70
CA GLY A 56 -9.29 -0.34 9.35
C GLY A 56 -8.01 -0.55 10.16
N GLN A 57 -7.33 0.53 10.53
CA GLN A 57 -6.24 0.47 11.52
C GLN A 57 -6.78 0.03 12.88
N PRO A 58 -6.01 -0.78 13.65
CA PRO A 58 -6.40 -1.12 14.99
C PRO A 58 -6.49 0.14 15.86
N THR A 59 -7.68 0.47 16.32
CA THR A 59 -7.91 1.52 17.32
C THR A 59 -9.04 1.08 18.22
N ASP A 60 -8.88 1.35 19.50
CA ASP A 60 -9.84 0.90 20.49
C ASP A 60 -11.02 1.88 20.63
N ASP A 61 -10.82 3.18 20.31
CA ASP A 61 -11.84 4.19 20.55
C ASP A 61 -11.68 5.45 19.68
N PHE A 62 -12.36 5.50 18.55
CA PHE A 62 -12.43 6.69 17.69
C PHE A 62 -13.13 7.87 18.36
N GLU A 63 -14.07 7.61 19.29
CA GLU A 63 -14.74 8.67 20.03
C GLU A 63 -13.78 9.33 21.03
N ALA A 64 -12.90 8.57 21.68
CA ALA A 64 -11.85 9.14 22.51
C ALA A 64 -10.86 10.00 21.70
N ILE A 65 -10.51 9.57 20.48
CA ILE A 65 -9.67 10.37 19.57
C ILE A 65 -10.38 11.69 19.22
N ARG A 66 -11.66 11.62 18.88
CA ARG A 66 -12.49 12.79 18.57
C ARG A 66 -12.55 13.76 19.74
N GLN A 67 -12.85 13.26 20.95
CA GLN A 67 -12.96 14.07 22.14
C GLN A 67 -11.61 14.71 22.51
N LYS A 68 -10.51 13.95 22.44
CA LYS A 68 -9.16 14.48 22.68
C LYS A 68 -8.83 15.68 21.81
N ALA A 69 -9.17 15.64 20.52
CA ALA A 69 -8.95 16.79 19.63
C ALA A 69 -9.74 18.03 20.07
N LEU A 70 -11.00 17.85 20.48
CA LEU A 70 -11.83 18.95 21.01
C LEU A 70 -11.28 19.51 22.32
N ASP A 71 -10.84 18.66 23.23
CA ASP A 71 -10.22 19.07 24.50
C ASP A 71 -8.91 19.85 24.29
N LEU A 72 -8.20 19.58 23.19
CA LEU A 72 -7.02 20.33 22.76
C LEU A 72 -7.34 21.63 21.99
N GLY A 73 -8.63 21.98 21.86
CA GLY A 73 -9.07 23.23 21.27
C GLY A 73 -9.34 23.19 19.76
N ALA A 74 -9.49 22.00 19.14
CA ALA A 74 -9.98 21.93 17.77
C ALA A 74 -11.41 22.51 17.68
N VAL A 75 -11.68 23.33 16.68
CA VAL A 75 -13.02 23.92 16.46
C VAL A 75 -14.02 22.88 15.94
N ALA A 76 -13.54 21.81 15.33
CA ALA A 76 -14.29 20.61 15.00
C ALA A 76 -13.39 19.39 14.99
N SER A 77 -13.97 18.23 15.26
CA SER A 77 -13.28 16.94 15.17
C SER A 77 -14.18 15.94 14.44
N ILE A 78 -13.69 15.42 13.35
CA ILE A 78 -14.42 14.59 12.39
C ILE A 78 -13.77 13.22 12.39
N VAL A 79 -14.59 12.16 12.49
CA VAL A 79 -14.17 10.78 12.26
C VAL A 79 -14.91 10.26 11.02
N MET A 80 -14.18 9.81 10.03
CA MET A 80 -14.72 9.25 8.79
C MET A 80 -14.40 7.76 8.69
N ASP A 81 -15.42 6.91 8.59
CA ASP A 81 -15.24 5.51 8.19
C ASP A 81 -15.10 5.44 6.66
N ALA A 82 -13.90 5.18 6.19
CA ALA A 82 -13.56 5.11 4.77
C ALA A 82 -13.17 3.69 4.32
N LYS A 83 -13.38 2.65 5.14
CA LYS A 83 -13.00 1.26 4.82
C LYS A 83 -13.56 0.75 3.51
N GLN A 84 -14.86 0.98 3.27
CA GLN A 84 -15.53 0.53 2.05
C GLN A 84 -14.99 1.25 0.80
N GLU A 85 -14.76 2.57 0.89
CA GLU A 85 -14.16 3.34 -0.20
C GLU A 85 -12.72 2.90 -0.45
N PHE A 86 -11.94 2.71 0.62
CA PHE A 86 -10.55 2.26 0.53
C PHE A 86 -10.44 0.92 -0.19
N VAL A 87 -11.24 -0.08 0.20
CA VAL A 87 -11.14 -1.39 -0.45
C VAL A 87 -11.71 -1.41 -1.85
N ARG A 88 -12.80 -0.68 -2.13
CA ARG A 88 -13.43 -0.67 -3.45
C ARG A 88 -12.58 0.08 -4.48
N ASP A 89 -12.10 1.29 -4.13
CA ASP A 89 -11.54 2.23 -5.10
C ASP A 89 -10.00 2.22 -5.12
N TYR A 90 -9.33 1.65 -4.11
CA TYR A 90 -7.87 1.61 -4.01
C TYR A 90 -7.33 0.18 -3.94
N VAL A 91 -7.79 -0.64 -3.00
CA VAL A 91 -7.29 -2.02 -2.85
C VAL A 91 -7.79 -2.92 -3.99
N GLY A 92 -9.03 -2.79 -4.42
CA GLY A 92 -9.59 -3.56 -5.53
C GLY A 92 -8.81 -3.40 -6.84
N PRO A 93 -8.54 -2.16 -7.31
CA PRO A 93 -7.62 -1.93 -8.43
C PRO A 93 -6.22 -2.51 -8.21
N ALA A 94 -5.66 -2.40 -7.01
CA ALA A 94 -4.36 -2.97 -6.66
C ALA A 94 -4.33 -4.51 -6.75
N ILE A 95 -5.42 -5.19 -6.35
CA ILE A 95 -5.56 -6.64 -6.51
C ILE A 95 -5.53 -7.00 -8.00
N ARG A 96 -6.34 -6.34 -8.83
CA ARG A 96 -6.39 -6.58 -10.28
C ARG A 96 -5.06 -6.29 -10.97
N ALA A 97 -4.30 -5.31 -10.46
CA ALA A 97 -2.96 -4.96 -10.92
C ALA A 97 -1.85 -5.89 -10.37
N ASN A 98 -2.16 -6.89 -9.53
CA ASN A 98 -1.14 -7.65 -8.77
C ASN A 98 -0.07 -6.72 -8.16
N ALA A 99 -0.47 -5.56 -7.66
CA ALA A 99 0.38 -4.42 -7.42
C ALA A 99 1.43 -4.69 -6.33
N ARG A 100 2.71 -4.62 -6.74
CA ARG A 100 3.88 -4.75 -5.86
C ARG A 100 4.97 -3.80 -6.33
N TYR A 101 5.35 -2.85 -5.50
CA TYR A 101 6.51 -2.03 -5.78
C TYR A 101 7.80 -2.87 -5.66
N GLN A 102 8.67 -2.74 -6.65
CA GLN A 102 9.91 -3.52 -6.77
C GLN A 102 9.69 -5.05 -6.65
N GLY A 103 8.50 -5.52 -7.01
CA GLY A 103 8.13 -6.94 -6.98
C GLY A 103 7.81 -7.51 -5.60
N THR A 104 7.94 -6.73 -4.54
CA THR A 104 7.76 -7.17 -3.14
C THR A 104 6.66 -6.42 -2.40
N TYR A 105 6.77 -5.13 -2.22
CA TYR A 105 5.90 -4.30 -1.38
C TYR A 105 4.49 -4.11 -1.96
N PRO A 106 3.40 -4.61 -1.32
CA PRO A 106 2.04 -4.54 -1.85
C PRO A 106 1.32 -3.21 -1.57
N LEU A 107 2.05 -2.12 -1.39
CA LEU A 107 1.61 -0.72 -1.45
C LEU A 107 0.61 -0.27 -0.37
N PHE A 108 0.51 -0.92 0.78
CA PHE A 108 -0.58 -0.64 1.72
C PHE A 108 -0.64 0.84 2.18
N THR A 109 0.47 1.50 2.49
CA THR A 109 0.50 2.94 2.80
C THR A 109 0.26 3.79 1.56
N ALA A 110 0.90 3.42 0.43
CA ALA A 110 0.78 4.16 -0.82
C ALA A 110 -0.66 4.22 -1.35
N LEU A 111 -1.47 3.17 -1.11
CA LEU A 111 -2.90 3.13 -1.44
C LEU A 111 -3.74 4.01 -0.52
N GLY A 112 -3.38 4.11 0.76
CA GLY A 112 -4.14 4.89 1.73
C GLY A 112 -3.95 6.40 1.57
N ARG A 113 -2.75 6.88 1.23
CA ARG A 113 -2.41 8.31 1.24
C ARG A 113 -3.22 9.16 0.26
N PRO A 114 -3.48 8.73 -1.00
CA PRO A 114 -4.34 9.48 -1.92
C PRO A 114 -5.78 9.61 -1.40
N LEU A 115 -6.31 8.58 -0.74
CA LEU A 115 -7.63 8.66 -0.12
C LEU A 115 -7.64 9.62 1.07
N LEU A 116 -6.65 9.56 1.97
CA LEU A 116 -6.52 10.50 3.08
C LEU A 116 -6.49 11.95 2.59
N ALA A 117 -5.70 12.23 1.56
CA ALA A 117 -5.57 13.56 0.98
C ALA A 117 -6.87 14.03 0.28
N LYS A 118 -7.54 13.13 -0.45
CA LYS A 118 -8.86 13.41 -1.05
C LYS A 118 -9.89 13.83 0.01
N LEU A 119 -10.02 13.03 1.07
CA LEU A 119 -10.95 13.29 2.16
C LEU A 119 -10.58 14.57 2.95
N ALA A 120 -9.28 14.88 3.06
CA ALA A 120 -8.84 16.16 3.65
C ALA A 120 -9.24 17.36 2.79
N VAL A 121 -9.14 17.25 1.45
CA VAL A 121 -9.64 18.30 0.52
C VAL A 121 -11.16 18.46 0.65
N GLU A 122 -11.91 17.37 0.72
CA GLU A 122 -13.38 17.42 0.92
C GLU A 122 -13.74 18.07 2.26
N ALA A 123 -13.04 17.70 3.34
CA ALA A 123 -13.23 18.31 4.66
C ALA A 123 -12.84 19.79 4.66
N ALA A 124 -11.75 20.19 3.98
CA ALA A 124 -11.35 21.58 3.87
C ALA A 124 -12.44 22.45 3.21
N ARG A 125 -12.99 21.95 2.11
CA ARG A 125 -14.11 22.64 1.42
C ARG A 125 -15.38 22.69 2.27
N ALA A 126 -15.69 21.64 3.02
CA ALA A 126 -16.88 21.57 3.87
C ALA A 126 -16.79 22.48 5.11
N HIS A 127 -15.59 22.81 5.55
CA HIS A 127 -15.34 23.62 6.74
C HIS A 127 -14.72 24.99 6.43
N ASP A 128 -14.73 25.42 5.17
CA ASP A 128 -14.14 26.69 4.71
C ASP A 128 -12.67 26.86 5.18
N ALA A 129 -11.90 25.75 5.17
CA ALA A 129 -10.48 25.79 5.49
C ALA A 129 -9.63 26.14 4.26
N ASP A 130 -8.59 26.94 4.47
CA ASP A 130 -7.65 27.38 3.44
C ASP A 130 -6.40 26.50 3.36
N THR A 131 -6.17 25.67 4.39
CA THR A 131 -4.94 24.93 4.56
C THR A 131 -5.17 23.49 5.03
N ILE A 132 -4.34 22.56 4.54
CA ILE A 132 -4.28 21.17 5.01
C ILE A 132 -2.95 20.96 5.72
N ALA A 133 -2.98 20.28 6.88
CA ALA A 133 -1.80 19.92 7.65
C ALA A 133 -1.63 18.41 7.75
N HIS A 134 -0.37 17.96 7.71
CA HIS A 134 0.00 16.56 7.94
C HIS A 134 1.31 16.41 8.72
N GLY A 135 1.50 15.24 9.37
CA GLY A 135 2.66 14.93 10.20
C GLY A 135 3.78 14.16 9.50
N CYS A 136 3.83 14.17 8.18
CA CYS A 136 4.86 13.41 7.46
C CYS A 136 6.21 14.11 7.50
N THR A 137 7.27 13.32 7.73
CA THR A 137 8.65 13.82 7.72
C THR A 137 9.14 14.08 6.29
N GLY A 138 10.16 14.93 6.16
CA GLY A 138 10.82 15.19 4.87
C GLY A 138 11.62 14.02 4.30
N LYS A 139 11.81 12.94 5.08
CA LYS A 139 12.53 11.72 4.68
C LYS A 139 11.61 10.63 4.12
N GLY A 140 10.29 10.72 4.40
CA GLY A 140 9.29 9.74 4.00
C GLY A 140 8.67 10.00 2.63
N ASN A 141 8.06 8.97 2.04
CA ASN A 141 7.29 9.07 0.80
C ASN A 141 5.94 9.74 1.01
N ASP A 142 5.37 9.63 2.20
CA ASP A 142 3.98 9.99 2.48
C ASP A 142 3.69 11.47 2.30
N GLN A 143 4.66 12.35 2.60
CA GLN A 143 4.56 13.76 2.27
C GLN A 143 4.34 13.96 0.76
N VAL A 144 5.10 13.25 -0.09
CA VAL A 144 4.98 13.36 -1.55
C VAL A 144 3.58 12.91 -1.98
N ARG A 145 3.10 11.79 -1.47
CA ARG A 145 1.80 11.21 -1.80
C ARG A 145 0.64 12.12 -1.41
N ILE A 146 0.67 12.68 -0.20
CA ILE A 146 -0.37 13.58 0.30
C ILE A 146 -0.32 14.91 -0.45
N GLU A 147 0.83 15.55 -0.52
CA GLU A 147 0.97 16.89 -1.10
C GLU A 147 0.70 16.87 -2.61
N ALA A 148 1.23 15.87 -3.36
CA ALA A 148 0.94 15.73 -4.78
C ALA A 148 -0.57 15.56 -5.04
N THR A 149 -1.27 14.80 -4.20
CA THR A 149 -2.73 14.65 -4.28
C THR A 149 -3.46 15.95 -3.99
N VAL A 150 -3.11 16.65 -2.91
CA VAL A 150 -3.74 17.94 -2.55
C VAL A 150 -3.54 18.96 -3.66
N VAL A 151 -2.31 19.14 -4.14
CA VAL A 151 -2.01 20.11 -5.21
C VAL A 151 -2.73 19.78 -6.51
N THR A 152 -2.96 18.51 -6.79
CA THR A 152 -3.67 18.06 -8.00
C THR A 152 -5.17 18.31 -7.88
N LEU A 153 -5.79 18.01 -6.72
CA LEU A 153 -7.23 18.08 -6.53
C LEU A 153 -7.72 19.48 -6.14
N ALA A 154 -6.87 20.27 -5.48
CA ALA A 154 -7.21 21.56 -4.91
C ALA A 154 -6.00 22.51 -4.92
N PRO A 155 -5.58 23.00 -6.11
CA PRO A 155 -4.44 23.90 -6.22
C PRO A 155 -4.63 25.25 -5.51
N GLU A 156 -5.84 25.56 -5.11
CA GLU A 156 -6.22 26.72 -4.30
C GLU A 156 -5.85 26.56 -2.82
N LEU A 157 -5.78 25.33 -2.31
CA LEU A 157 -5.46 25.05 -0.91
C LEU A 157 -3.95 25.12 -0.66
N LYS A 158 -3.60 25.52 0.54
CA LYS A 158 -2.23 25.51 1.02
C LYS A 158 -1.94 24.26 1.84
N VAL A 159 -0.65 23.93 1.99
CA VAL A 159 -0.19 22.82 2.83
C VAL A 159 0.82 23.34 3.84
N ILE A 160 0.73 22.82 5.07
CA ILE A 160 1.75 22.94 6.10
C ILE A 160 2.15 21.54 6.60
N ALA A 161 3.40 21.38 6.96
CA ALA A 161 3.93 20.16 7.52
C ALA A 161 4.77 20.47 8.76
N PRO A 162 4.11 20.64 9.93
CA PRO A 162 4.76 21.10 11.15
C PRO A 162 6.04 20.33 11.50
N VAL A 163 6.06 19.00 11.30
CA VAL A 163 7.25 18.17 11.56
C VAL A 163 8.49 18.63 10.76
N ARG A 164 8.30 19.22 9.58
CA ARG A 164 9.40 19.77 8.78
C ARG A 164 9.82 21.17 9.25
N GLU A 165 8.93 21.88 9.92
CA GLU A 165 9.12 23.29 10.31
C GLU A 165 9.67 23.42 11.73
N TRP A 166 9.14 22.68 12.69
CA TRP A 166 9.46 22.83 14.11
C TRP A 166 10.82 22.21 14.51
N GLN A 167 11.34 21.24 13.74
CA GLN A 167 12.61 20.53 14.01
C GLN A 167 12.72 19.93 15.42
N MET A 168 11.59 19.61 16.07
CA MET A 168 11.57 18.94 17.37
C MET A 168 11.86 17.47 17.20
N GLY A 169 12.76 16.93 18.02
CA GLY A 169 12.94 15.51 18.22
C GLY A 169 11.96 14.96 19.25
N ARG A 170 11.97 13.65 19.47
CA ARG A 170 11.02 12.96 20.37
C ARG A 170 10.99 13.50 21.79
N ASP A 171 12.16 13.78 22.35
CA ASP A 171 12.25 14.30 23.73
C ASP A 171 11.69 15.73 23.83
N GLU A 172 11.86 16.53 22.81
CA GLU A 172 11.33 17.88 22.71
C GLU A 172 9.82 17.89 22.52
N GLU A 173 9.26 16.96 21.73
CA GLU A 173 7.81 16.74 21.60
C GLU A 173 7.18 16.33 22.92
N LEU A 174 7.82 15.43 23.67
CA LEU A 174 7.37 15.02 24.99
C LEU A 174 7.42 16.18 26.00
N ALA A 175 8.43 17.04 25.93
CA ALA A 175 8.53 18.23 26.77
C ALA A 175 7.42 19.23 26.44
N TYR A 176 7.20 19.50 25.15
CA TYR A 176 6.12 20.37 24.67
C TYR A 176 4.73 19.84 25.08
N ALA A 177 4.52 18.53 24.96
CA ALA A 177 3.26 17.89 25.36
C ALA A 177 2.98 18.08 26.86
N ARG A 178 4.01 17.95 27.72
CA ARG A 178 3.87 18.19 29.18
C ARG A 178 3.57 19.65 29.50
N GLU A 179 4.25 20.60 28.83
CA GLU A 179 4.06 22.04 29.02
C GLU A 179 2.62 22.47 28.67
N HIS A 180 2.06 21.87 27.60
CA HIS A 180 0.72 22.21 27.09
C HIS A 180 -0.39 21.28 27.60
N GLY A 181 -0.09 20.37 28.55
CA GLY A 181 -1.08 19.46 29.14
C GLY A 181 -1.65 18.42 28.18
N ILE A 182 -0.92 18.07 27.13
CA ILE A 182 -1.32 17.05 26.14
C ILE A 182 -1.17 15.66 26.77
N PRO A 183 -2.22 14.83 26.80
CA PRO A 183 -2.13 13.48 27.35
C PRO A 183 -1.16 12.60 26.55
N ILE A 184 -0.19 11.99 27.24
CA ILE A 184 0.81 11.10 26.67
C ILE A 184 0.40 9.66 26.94
N SER A 185 0.22 8.85 25.88
CA SER A 185 -0.09 7.44 26.01
C SER A 185 1.17 6.59 26.23
N SER A 186 1.03 5.41 26.87
CA SER A 186 2.13 4.46 27.06
C SER A 186 2.72 3.91 25.74
N SER A 187 2.01 4.02 24.64
CA SER A 187 2.51 3.65 23.30
C SER A 187 3.58 4.60 22.79
N ALA A 188 3.69 5.81 23.36
CA ALA A 188 4.70 6.79 22.98
C ALA A 188 6.15 6.38 23.30
N GLU A 189 6.37 5.33 24.10
CA GLU A 189 7.69 4.85 24.51
C GLU A 189 8.25 3.74 23.60
N ARG A 190 7.53 3.36 22.55
CA ARG A 190 7.98 2.30 21.65
C ARG A 190 9.07 2.79 20.69
N PRO A 191 10.10 1.95 20.41
CA PRO A 191 11.22 2.33 19.55
C PRO A 191 10.86 2.34 18.05
N TYR A 192 9.72 1.73 17.68
CA TYR A 192 9.29 1.57 16.27
C TYR A 192 8.13 2.50 15.95
N SER A 193 8.18 3.15 14.78
CA SER A 193 7.04 3.82 14.17
C SER A 193 6.19 2.76 13.46
N LEU A 194 4.88 2.80 13.67
CA LEU A 194 3.92 1.88 13.08
C LEU A 194 2.94 2.64 12.19
N ASP A 195 2.62 2.06 11.04
CA ASP A 195 1.54 2.53 10.18
C ASP A 195 0.65 1.34 9.81
N ASP A 196 -0.66 1.51 9.93
CA ASP A 196 -1.63 0.42 9.81
C ASP A 196 -2.81 0.81 8.92
N ASN A 197 -3.31 -0.15 8.14
CA ASN A 197 -4.64 -0.13 7.54
C ASN A 197 -5.12 -1.57 7.25
N LEU A 198 -6.30 -1.72 6.64
CA LEU A 198 -6.85 -3.05 6.27
C LEU A 198 -5.92 -3.90 5.40
N TRP A 199 -5.03 -3.29 4.62
CA TRP A 199 -4.17 -4.00 3.67
C TRP A 199 -2.82 -4.40 4.25
N GLY A 200 -2.42 -3.84 5.37
CA GLY A 200 -1.17 -4.20 6.04
C GLY A 200 -0.69 -3.24 7.11
N ARG A 201 0.51 -3.54 7.59
CA ARG A 201 1.27 -2.78 8.60
C ARG A 201 2.72 -2.62 8.17
N SER A 202 3.33 -1.48 8.52
CA SER A 202 4.78 -1.32 8.55
C SER A 202 5.30 -1.06 9.96
N SER A 203 6.54 -1.48 10.15
CA SER A 203 7.37 -1.11 11.31
C SER A 203 8.68 -0.55 10.78
N GLU A 204 9.03 0.68 11.20
CA GLU A 204 10.28 1.36 10.84
C GLU A 204 10.93 2.00 12.08
N GLY A 205 12.21 2.30 12.00
CA GLY A 205 12.95 2.97 13.08
C GLY A 205 13.68 2.03 14.03
N GLY A 206 14.40 2.60 14.98
CA GLY A 206 15.13 1.86 15.99
C GLY A 206 16.20 0.92 15.43
N VAL A 207 16.31 -0.27 16.01
CA VAL A 207 17.36 -1.24 15.66
C VAL A 207 17.24 -1.80 14.23
N ILE A 208 16.05 -1.73 13.62
CA ILE A 208 15.81 -2.25 12.27
C ILE A 208 16.28 -1.31 11.17
N GLU A 209 16.62 -0.06 11.47
CA GLU A 209 17.19 0.88 10.49
C GLU A 209 18.50 0.38 9.87
N ASP A 210 19.31 -0.34 10.65
CA ASP A 210 20.52 -0.95 10.14
C ASP A 210 20.20 -2.32 9.52
N PRO A 211 20.33 -2.49 8.19
CA PRO A 211 20.02 -3.74 7.52
C PRO A 211 20.95 -4.91 7.91
N ALA A 212 22.04 -4.66 8.60
CA ALA A 212 22.92 -5.69 9.14
C ALA A 212 22.36 -6.35 10.41
N ASN A 213 21.38 -5.73 11.07
CA ASN A 213 20.78 -6.26 12.28
C ASN A 213 19.70 -7.30 11.97
N ILE A 214 19.67 -8.36 12.77
CA ILE A 214 18.54 -9.31 12.77
C ILE A 214 17.32 -8.61 13.33
N VAL A 215 16.17 -8.76 12.66
CA VAL A 215 14.89 -8.21 13.12
C VAL A 215 14.49 -8.88 14.43
N PRO A 216 14.26 -8.12 15.52
CA PRO A 216 13.76 -8.69 16.77
C PRO A 216 12.35 -9.26 16.60
N ASP A 217 12.05 -10.33 17.33
CA ASP A 217 10.76 -11.03 17.26
C ASP A 217 9.56 -10.15 17.68
N ASP A 218 9.79 -9.11 18.49
CA ASP A 218 8.75 -8.20 18.98
C ASP A 218 8.35 -7.10 17.97
N VAL A 219 9.02 -7.01 16.84
CA VAL A 219 8.66 -6.09 15.73
C VAL A 219 7.35 -6.53 15.08
N CYS A 220 7.21 -7.84 14.79
CA CYS A 220 6.01 -8.41 14.19
C CYS A 220 4.96 -8.72 15.26
N ARG A 221 3.75 -8.17 15.09
CA ARG A 221 2.64 -8.33 16.06
C ARG A 221 1.31 -8.66 15.42
N LEU A 222 1.16 -8.41 14.13
CA LEU A 222 -0.02 -8.75 13.37
C LEU A 222 0.04 -10.21 12.90
N VAL A 223 1.23 -10.64 12.48
CA VAL A 223 1.47 -11.97 11.92
C VAL A 223 2.23 -12.83 12.92
N THR A 224 1.74 -14.04 13.17
CA THR A 224 2.44 -15.05 13.98
C THR A 224 3.80 -15.37 13.35
N LEU A 225 4.87 -15.33 14.13
CA LEU A 225 6.18 -15.70 13.61
C LEU A 225 6.16 -17.14 13.03
N PRO A 226 6.77 -17.40 11.87
CA PRO A 226 6.69 -18.71 11.22
C PRO A 226 7.10 -19.89 12.11
N GLY A 227 8.05 -19.69 13.01
CA GLY A 227 8.48 -20.71 13.98
C GLY A 227 7.42 -21.05 15.04
N LEU A 228 6.50 -20.14 15.32
CA LEU A 228 5.41 -20.27 16.29
C LEU A 228 4.06 -20.64 15.63
N ALA A 229 3.98 -20.61 14.30
CA ALA A 229 2.78 -20.99 13.57
C ALA A 229 2.48 -22.49 13.70
N PRO A 230 1.21 -22.93 13.53
CA PRO A 230 0.81 -24.32 13.66
C PRO A 230 1.64 -25.31 12.82
N ASP A 231 1.87 -26.52 13.36
CA ASP A 231 2.57 -27.63 12.66
C ASP A 231 1.66 -28.41 11.70
N ARG A 232 0.57 -27.80 11.26
CA ARG A 232 -0.34 -28.33 10.24
C ARG A 232 -0.61 -27.30 9.18
N ASP A 233 -0.73 -27.74 7.96
CA ASP A 233 -1.15 -26.88 6.84
C ASP A 233 -2.64 -26.53 6.94
N GLU A 234 -3.00 -25.43 6.34
CA GLU A 234 -4.37 -24.95 6.19
C GLU A 234 -4.60 -24.54 4.75
N ASP A 235 -5.54 -25.21 4.10
CA ASP A 235 -5.98 -24.88 2.74
C ASP A 235 -7.13 -23.86 2.82
N VAL A 236 -7.06 -22.82 2.01
CA VAL A 236 -8.13 -21.84 1.83
C VAL A 236 -8.46 -21.69 0.35
N VAL A 237 -9.74 -21.73 0.03
CA VAL A 237 -10.24 -21.51 -1.33
C VAL A 237 -10.68 -20.08 -1.49
N ILE A 238 -10.06 -19.35 -2.43
CA ILE A 238 -10.44 -17.99 -2.78
C ILE A 238 -11.16 -18.02 -4.12
N THR A 239 -12.43 -17.59 -4.14
CA THR A 239 -13.22 -17.45 -5.37
C THR A 239 -13.09 -16.04 -5.91
N PHE A 240 -12.74 -15.91 -7.18
CA PHE A 240 -12.62 -14.63 -7.90
C PHE A 240 -13.73 -14.47 -8.94
N ARG A 241 -14.12 -13.20 -9.15
CA ARG A 241 -14.99 -12.77 -10.26
C ARG A 241 -14.51 -11.39 -10.74
N ASP A 242 -14.36 -11.23 -12.05
CA ASP A 242 -13.83 -9.98 -12.66
C ASP A 242 -12.52 -9.52 -12.01
N GLY A 243 -11.67 -10.46 -11.60
CA GLY A 243 -10.36 -10.19 -10.96
C GLY A 243 -10.45 -9.76 -9.49
N LEU A 244 -11.61 -9.75 -8.86
CA LEU A 244 -11.77 -9.47 -7.42
C LEU A 244 -12.15 -10.73 -6.64
N PRO A 245 -11.62 -10.91 -5.43
CA PRO A 245 -12.06 -11.99 -4.57
C PRO A 245 -13.49 -11.68 -4.06
N VAL A 246 -14.37 -12.68 -4.11
CA VAL A 246 -15.78 -12.55 -3.75
C VAL A 246 -16.25 -13.56 -2.70
N ALA A 247 -15.47 -14.63 -2.47
CA ALA A 247 -15.75 -15.61 -1.43
C ALA A 247 -14.48 -16.26 -0.89
N LEU A 248 -14.53 -16.71 0.36
CA LEU A 248 -13.56 -17.60 1.00
C LEU A 248 -14.26 -18.89 1.40
N ASP A 249 -13.68 -20.04 1.05
CA ASP A 249 -14.22 -21.37 1.36
C ASP A 249 -15.71 -21.52 1.00
N GLY A 250 -16.10 -20.93 -0.13
CA GLY A 250 -17.48 -20.92 -0.64
C GLY A 250 -18.43 -19.93 0.06
N GLN A 251 -17.99 -19.19 1.07
CA GLN A 251 -18.79 -18.17 1.73
C GLN A 251 -18.60 -16.82 1.04
N GLN A 252 -19.66 -16.31 0.43
CA GLN A 252 -19.67 -14.95 -0.14
C GLN A 252 -19.71 -13.90 0.96
N MET A 253 -18.93 -12.85 0.79
CA MET A 253 -18.87 -11.72 1.72
C MET A 253 -18.44 -10.43 0.99
N ASP A 254 -18.61 -9.28 1.62
CA ASP A 254 -18.08 -8.05 1.07
C ASP A 254 -16.55 -8.00 1.12
N LEU A 255 -15.95 -7.11 0.35
CA LEU A 255 -14.50 -7.08 0.19
C LEU A 255 -13.76 -6.69 1.48
N VAL A 256 -14.35 -5.87 2.35
CA VAL A 256 -13.77 -5.52 3.67
C VAL A 256 -13.70 -6.76 4.55
N GLU A 257 -14.82 -7.47 4.72
CA GLU A 257 -14.88 -8.70 5.50
C GLU A 257 -13.95 -9.79 4.93
N LEU A 258 -13.88 -9.91 3.59
CA LEU A 258 -13.02 -10.87 2.93
C LEU A 258 -11.53 -10.60 3.22
N ILE A 259 -11.09 -9.35 3.11
CA ILE A 259 -9.71 -8.96 3.41
C ILE A 259 -9.37 -9.24 4.88
N GLN A 260 -10.27 -8.93 5.80
CA GLN A 260 -10.07 -9.18 7.24
C GLN A 260 -9.92 -10.69 7.52
N LYS A 261 -10.83 -11.52 6.99
CA LYS A 261 -10.74 -12.99 7.14
C LYS A 261 -9.51 -13.59 6.47
N ALA A 262 -9.16 -13.10 5.29
CA ALA A 262 -7.93 -13.53 4.60
C ALA A 262 -6.69 -13.16 5.43
N ALA A 263 -6.68 -11.97 6.05
CA ALA A 263 -5.61 -11.55 6.95
C ALA A 263 -5.50 -12.47 8.17
N GLU A 264 -6.62 -12.81 8.82
CA GLU A 264 -6.64 -13.72 9.97
C GLU A 264 -6.09 -15.11 9.62
N ILE A 265 -6.50 -15.68 8.48
CA ILE A 265 -6.02 -16.99 8.01
C ILE A 265 -4.53 -16.96 7.75
N ALA A 266 -4.07 -15.98 6.97
CA ALA A 266 -2.66 -15.84 6.62
C ALA A 266 -1.79 -15.56 7.86
N ALA A 267 -2.22 -14.63 8.72
CA ALA A 267 -1.47 -14.21 9.89
C ALA A 267 -1.25 -15.34 10.90
N ARG A 268 -2.28 -16.15 11.21
CA ARG A 268 -2.11 -17.28 12.14
C ARG A 268 -1.19 -18.38 11.61
N ASN A 269 -1.02 -18.45 10.28
CA ASN A 269 -0.11 -19.39 9.61
C ASN A 269 1.28 -18.80 9.33
N GLY A 270 1.57 -17.59 9.85
CA GLY A 270 2.86 -16.93 9.69
C GLY A 270 3.08 -16.29 8.32
N VAL A 271 2.05 -16.20 7.47
CA VAL A 271 2.14 -15.68 6.11
C VAL A 271 2.03 -14.16 6.10
N GLY A 272 2.93 -13.48 5.38
CA GLY A 272 2.85 -12.05 5.09
C GLY A 272 3.88 -11.18 5.81
N ILE A 273 4.90 -11.74 6.48
CA ILE A 273 6.04 -10.98 6.99
C ILE A 273 7.04 -10.75 5.84
N MET A 274 7.46 -9.50 5.65
CA MET A 274 8.45 -9.10 4.66
C MET A 274 9.47 -8.15 5.27
N ASP A 275 10.75 -8.50 5.17
CA ASP A 275 11.87 -7.61 5.44
C ASP A 275 12.30 -7.00 4.11
N ASN A 276 12.09 -5.70 3.94
CA ASN A 276 12.23 -5.04 2.65
C ASN A 276 13.18 -3.85 2.73
N VAL A 277 14.11 -3.81 1.78
CA VAL A 277 14.95 -2.62 1.52
C VAL A 277 14.46 -2.02 0.22
N GLU A 278 13.93 -0.80 0.28
CA GLU A 278 13.31 -0.13 -0.85
C GLU A 278 13.93 1.22 -1.19
N ASP A 279 13.71 1.66 -2.41
CA ASP A 279 14.10 2.98 -2.89
C ASP A 279 12.93 3.96 -2.68
N ARG A 280 13.08 4.90 -1.73
CA ARG A 280 12.09 5.96 -1.52
C ARG A 280 12.13 6.99 -2.66
N VAL A 281 10.99 7.57 -2.97
CA VAL A 281 10.83 8.63 -4.00
C VAL A 281 11.79 9.81 -3.77
N VAL A 282 12.07 10.11 -2.52
CA VAL A 282 13.01 11.16 -2.10
C VAL A 282 14.50 10.78 -2.27
N GLY A 283 14.79 9.60 -2.82
CA GLY A 283 16.16 9.16 -3.15
C GLY A 283 16.90 8.43 -2.04
N LEU A 284 16.24 8.04 -0.96
CA LEU A 284 16.82 7.27 0.15
C LEU A 284 16.56 5.78 -0.03
N LYS A 285 17.54 4.93 0.34
CA LYS A 285 17.28 3.53 0.64
C LYS A 285 16.92 3.38 2.10
N VAL A 286 15.84 2.65 2.37
CA VAL A 286 15.37 2.37 3.73
C VAL A 286 14.96 0.94 3.88
N ARG A 287 15.01 0.45 5.11
CA ARG A 287 14.51 -0.87 5.49
C ARG A 287 13.24 -0.70 6.30
N ASP A 288 12.19 -1.38 5.86
CA ASP A 288 10.91 -1.46 6.54
C ASP A 288 10.52 -2.94 6.71
N ILE A 289 9.89 -3.26 7.84
CA ILE A 289 9.32 -4.58 8.07
C ILE A 289 7.82 -4.47 7.84
N TYR A 290 7.33 -5.25 6.89
CA TYR A 290 5.92 -5.29 6.53
C TYR A 290 5.23 -6.53 7.05
N GLU A 291 4.01 -6.36 7.55
CA GLU A 291 3.08 -7.43 7.87
C GLU A 291 1.85 -7.25 6.97
N VAL A 292 1.76 -8.03 5.89
CA VAL A 292 0.78 -7.87 4.80
C VAL A 292 0.05 -9.19 4.49
N PRO A 293 -0.57 -9.82 5.50
CA PRO A 293 -1.07 -11.20 5.38
C PRO A 293 -2.15 -11.36 4.32
N ALA A 294 -3.16 -10.48 4.28
CA ALA A 294 -4.21 -10.54 3.25
C ALA A 294 -3.64 -10.31 1.86
N ALA A 295 -2.79 -9.31 1.70
CA ALA A 295 -2.18 -8.98 0.42
C ALA A 295 -1.35 -10.13 -0.14
N GLU A 296 -0.52 -10.78 0.70
CA GLU A 296 0.28 -11.92 0.26
C GLU A 296 -0.59 -13.09 -0.20
N LEU A 297 -1.64 -13.41 0.55
CA LEU A 297 -2.55 -14.50 0.22
C LEU A 297 -3.34 -14.24 -1.06
N ILE A 298 -4.00 -13.08 -1.15
CA ILE A 298 -4.90 -12.73 -2.25
C ILE A 298 -4.13 -12.50 -3.55
N LEU A 299 -3.04 -11.71 -3.53
CA LEU A 299 -2.26 -11.42 -4.74
C LEU A 299 -1.59 -12.67 -5.30
N ARG A 300 -1.17 -13.60 -4.45
CA ARG A 300 -0.62 -14.88 -4.88
C ARG A 300 -1.67 -15.73 -5.61
N ALA A 301 -2.86 -15.83 -5.05
CA ALA A 301 -3.96 -16.56 -5.68
C ALA A 301 -4.39 -15.91 -7.01
N HIS A 302 -4.57 -14.59 -7.02
CA HIS A 302 -4.97 -13.82 -8.20
C HIS A 302 -3.99 -14.02 -9.36
N LYS A 303 -2.69 -13.90 -9.09
CA LYS A 303 -1.64 -14.07 -10.12
C LYS A 303 -1.65 -15.47 -10.73
N GLU A 304 -1.90 -16.50 -9.96
CA GLU A 304 -1.95 -17.86 -10.46
C GLU A 304 -3.25 -18.15 -11.26
N LEU A 305 -4.35 -17.45 -10.94
CA LEU A 305 -5.55 -17.50 -11.74
C LEU A 305 -5.37 -16.83 -13.11
N GLU A 306 -4.73 -15.64 -13.14
CA GLU A 306 -4.37 -14.98 -14.40
C GLU A 306 -3.56 -15.88 -15.33
N LYS A 307 -2.59 -16.62 -14.81
CA LYS A 307 -1.79 -17.56 -15.61
C LYS A 307 -2.62 -18.64 -16.28
N LEU A 308 -3.72 -19.04 -15.65
CA LEU A 308 -4.63 -20.05 -16.19
C LEU A 308 -5.51 -19.52 -17.33
N VAL A 309 -5.96 -18.26 -17.24
CA VAL A 309 -6.96 -17.67 -18.14
C VAL A 309 -6.38 -16.76 -19.22
N PHE A 310 -5.15 -16.28 -19.07
CA PHE A 310 -4.50 -15.40 -20.04
C PHE A 310 -3.62 -16.14 -21.03
N THR A 311 -3.61 -15.66 -22.27
CA THR A 311 -2.61 -16.08 -23.23
C THR A 311 -1.19 -15.70 -22.78
N GLY A 312 -0.16 -16.37 -23.28
CA GLY A 312 1.23 -16.03 -22.96
C GLY A 312 1.60 -14.59 -23.34
N ARG A 313 0.94 -14.01 -24.35
CA ARG A 313 1.12 -12.60 -24.75
C ARG A 313 0.48 -11.64 -23.75
N GLN A 314 -0.74 -11.94 -23.30
CA GLN A 314 -1.42 -11.16 -22.25
C GLN A 314 -0.63 -11.17 -20.95
N ASN A 315 -0.18 -12.35 -20.48
CA ASN A 315 0.66 -12.47 -19.27
C ASN A 315 1.91 -11.60 -19.35
N ARG A 316 2.58 -11.55 -20.53
CA ARG A 316 3.78 -10.75 -20.71
C ARG A 316 3.50 -9.25 -20.68
N ILE A 317 2.47 -8.78 -21.38
CA ILE A 317 2.12 -7.35 -21.42
C ILE A 317 1.59 -6.91 -20.05
N LYS A 318 0.73 -7.72 -19.43
CA LYS A 318 0.17 -7.42 -18.10
C LYS A 318 1.26 -7.19 -17.05
N ALA A 319 2.38 -7.92 -17.12
CA ALA A 319 3.49 -7.73 -16.18
C ALA A 319 4.10 -6.32 -16.24
N PHE A 320 4.17 -5.69 -17.42
CA PHE A 320 4.61 -4.30 -17.56
C PHE A 320 3.56 -3.32 -17.04
N VAL A 321 2.30 -3.56 -17.38
CA VAL A 321 1.18 -2.73 -16.92
C VAL A 321 1.09 -2.75 -15.40
N ASP A 322 1.19 -3.92 -14.77
CA ASP A 322 1.17 -4.09 -13.31
C ASP A 322 2.33 -3.34 -12.64
N ALA A 323 3.52 -3.44 -13.21
CA ALA A 323 4.70 -2.78 -12.65
C ALA A 323 4.59 -1.25 -12.73
N GLU A 324 4.14 -0.71 -13.86
CA GLU A 324 3.94 0.73 -14.02
C GLU A 324 2.82 1.26 -13.14
N TRP A 325 1.72 0.51 -13.03
CA TRP A 325 0.64 0.83 -12.10
C TRP A 325 1.15 0.94 -10.65
N ALA A 326 1.94 -0.04 -10.22
CA ALA A 326 2.53 -0.06 -8.88
C ALA A 326 3.51 1.11 -8.66
N GLN A 327 4.29 1.46 -9.68
CA GLN A 327 5.23 2.58 -9.66
C GLN A 327 4.50 3.92 -9.46
N LEU A 328 3.49 4.21 -10.29
CA LEU A 328 2.70 5.44 -10.17
C LEU A 328 2.00 5.56 -8.81
N CYS A 329 1.43 4.45 -8.32
CA CYS A 329 0.83 4.41 -6.99
C CYS A 329 1.87 4.68 -5.89
N TYR A 330 3.05 4.05 -5.96
CA TYR A 330 4.13 4.24 -5.00
C TYR A 330 4.61 5.68 -4.93
N GLU A 331 4.70 6.35 -6.08
CA GLU A 331 5.12 7.75 -6.23
C GLU A 331 4.05 8.78 -5.81
N GLY A 332 2.82 8.34 -5.50
CA GLY A 332 1.73 9.23 -5.14
C GLY A 332 1.03 9.87 -6.33
N LEU A 333 1.23 9.35 -7.53
CA LEU A 333 0.66 9.84 -8.78
C LEU A 333 -0.70 9.18 -9.08
N TRP A 334 -1.56 9.09 -8.06
CA TRP A 334 -2.87 8.44 -8.15
C TRP A 334 -3.80 9.10 -9.18
N TYR A 335 -3.69 10.40 -9.35
CA TYR A 335 -4.53 11.18 -10.29
C TYR A 335 -3.82 11.50 -11.60
N GLU A 336 -2.67 10.88 -11.88
CA GLU A 336 -1.99 10.99 -13.16
C GLU A 336 -2.81 10.25 -14.24
N PRO A 337 -3.06 10.86 -15.44
CA PRO A 337 -3.90 10.25 -16.48
C PRO A 337 -3.48 8.84 -16.88
N THR A 338 -2.18 8.54 -16.92
CA THR A 338 -1.66 7.21 -17.25
C THR A 338 -2.21 6.13 -16.32
N LEU A 339 -2.43 6.43 -15.03
CA LEU A 339 -3.02 5.46 -14.11
C LEU A 339 -4.45 5.07 -14.53
N ALA A 340 -5.23 6.02 -15.04
CA ALA A 340 -6.57 5.76 -15.56
C ALA A 340 -6.52 4.87 -16.82
N ASP A 341 -5.55 5.11 -17.73
CA ASP A 341 -5.34 4.28 -18.92
C ASP A 341 -4.92 2.85 -18.56
N LEU A 342 -4.03 2.69 -17.58
CA LEU A 342 -3.63 1.38 -17.06
C LEU A 342 -4.82 0.66 -16.39
N ASN A 343 -5.64 1.37 -15.62
CA ASN A 343 -6.86 0.83 -15.03
C ASN A 343 -7.85 0.33 -16.09
N ALA A 344 -8.02 1.05 -17.20
CA ALA A 344 -8.88 0.63 -18.31
C ALA A 344 -8.38 -0.68 -18.96
N TYR A 345 -7.06 -0.79 -19.19
CA TYR A 345 -6.45 -2.02 -19.67
C TYR A 345 -6.67 -3.17 -18.69
N ILE A 346 -6.38 -2.97 -17.40
CA ILE A 346 -6.50 -3.96 -16.34
C ILE A 346 -7.96 -4.42 -16.21
N ALA A 347 -8.93 -3.52 -16.21
CA ALA A 347 -10.35 -3.86 -16.13
C ALA A 347 -10.79 -4.73 -17.32
N SER A 348 -10.37 -4.37 -18.53
CA SER A 348 -10.65 -5.17 -19.74
C SER A 348 -10.06 -6.57 -19.65
N ALA A 349 -8.81 -6.70 -19.17
CA ALA A 349 -8.17 -8.00 -19.00
C ALA A 349 -8.83 -8.84 -17.89
N SER A 350 -9.26 -8.22 -16.79
CA SER A 350 -9.82 -8.88 -15.63
C SER A 350 -11.20 -9.55 -15.87
N ALA A 351 -11.91 -9.20 -16.94
CA ALA A 351 -13.23 -9.74 -17.27
C ALA A 351 -13.28 -11.28 -17.39
N VAL A 352 -12.14 -11.94 -17.62
CA VAL A 352 -12.02 -13.41 -17.68
C VAL A 352 -11.32 -13.99 -16.44
N VAL A 353 -10.93 -13.15 -15.48
CA VAL A 353 -10.29 -13.62 -14.24
C VAL A 353 -11.36 -14.01 -13.24
N GLU A 354 -11.93 -15.20 -13.49
CA GLU A 354 -13.00 -15.82 -12.68
C GLU A 354 -12.66 -17.28 -12.41
N GLY A 355 -12.88 -17.73 -11.16
CA GLY A 355 -12.65 -19.10 -10.76
C GLY A 355 -12.18 -19.23 -9.32
N ASP A 356 -11.80 -20.44 -8.95
CA ASP A 356 -11.36 -20.80 -7.61
C ASP A 356 -9.86 -21.09 -7.59
N VAL A 357 -9.20 -20.61 -6.55
CA VAL A 357 -7.80 -20.91 -6.27
C VAL A 357 -7.66 -21.39 -4.84
N THR A 358 -7.10 -22.61 -4.66
CA THR A 358 -6.77 -23.14 -3.34
C THR A 358 -5.34 -22.80 -3.00
N VAL A 359 -5.17 -22.09 -1.90
CA VAL A 359 -3.85 -21.71 -1.35
C VAL A 359 -3.62 -22.48 -0.05
N ARG A 360 -2.51 -23.17 0.03
CA ARG A 360 -2.03 -23.86 1.23
C ARG A 360 -1.13 -22.95 2.02
N CYS A 361 -1.53 -22.63 3.24
CA CYS A 361 -0.77 -21.82 4.21
C CYS A 361 -0.04 -22.76 5.18
N TYR A 362 1.27 -22.57 5.34
CA TYR A 362 2.08 -23.34 6.29
C TYR A 362 3.35 -22.60 6.66
N LYS A 363 3.52 -22.27 7.94
CA LYS A 363 4.75 -21.70 8.54
C LYS A 363 5.39 -20.59 7.69
N GLY A 364 4.61 -19.59 7.33
CA GLY A 364 5.06 -18.43 6.55
C GLY A 364 4.97 -18.61 5.03
N GLY A 365 4.75 -19.83 4.57
CA GLY A 365 4.53 -20.13 3.16
C GLY A 365 3.06 -20.08 2.75
N ALA A 366 2.78 -19.53 1.56
CA ALA A 366 1.48 -19.59 0.89
C ALA A 366 1.70 -20.19 -0.49
N THR A 367 1.27 -21.43 -0.71
CA THR A 367 1.50 -22.17 -1.96
C THR A 367 0.18 -22.47 -2.63
N VAL A 368 0.02 -22.07 -3.91
CA VAL A 368 -1.17 -22.46 -4.68
C VAL A 368 -1.07 -23.94 -5.03
N VAL A 369 -2.07 -24.71 -4.58
CA VAL A 369 -2.13 -26.18 -4.75
C VAL A 369 -3.19 -26.62 -5.76
N ALA A 370 -4.23 -25.81 -5.99
CA ALA A 370 -5.24 -26.08 -7.01
C ALA A 370 -5.81 -24.78 -7.59
N ARG A 371 -6.30 -24.85 -8.81
CA ARG A 371 -7.01 -23.75 -9.48
C ARG A 371 -7.99 -24.28 -10.52
N SER A 372 -9.12 -23.60 -10.66
CA SER A 372 -10.13 -23.89 -11.68
C SER A 372 -10.74 -22.59 -12.21
N SER A 373 -11.13 -22.59 -13.47
CA SER A 373 -11.80 -21.44 -14.09
C SER A 373 -12.66 -21.91 -15.27
N PRO A 374 -13.85 -21.32 -15.46
CA PRO A 374 -14.64 -21.54 -16.68
C PRO A 374 -13.95 -20.95 -17.93
N TYR A 375 -12.99 -20.01 -17.75
CA TYR A 375 -12.23 -19.37 -18.83
C TYR A 375 -10.80 -19.92 -18.96
N GLY A 376 -10.50 -21.03 -18.27
CA GLY A 376 -9.17 -21.63 -18.31
C GLY A 376 -8.74 -22.07 -19.71
N LEU A 377 -7.53 -21.68 -20.11
CA LEU A 377 -6.94 -22.06 -21.39
C LEU A 377 -6.22 -23.41 -21.35
N TYR A 378 -6.22 -24.06 -20.19
CA TYR A 378 -5.61 -25.37 -20.00
C TYR A 378 -6.52 -26.48 -20.49
N ASP A 379 -6.08 -27.23 -21.51
CA ASP A 379 -6.74 -28.42 -22.02
C ASP A 379 -5.90 -29.66 -21.68
N LYS A 380 -6.44 -30.50 -20.81
CA LYS A 380 -5.77 -31.73 -20.36
C LYS A 380 -5.49 -32.68 -21.52
N SER A 381 -6.39 -32.76 -22.51
CA SER A 381 -6.23 -33.66 -23.67
C SER A 381 -5.06 -33.28 -24.58
N LEU A 382 -4.72 -31.97 -24.61
CA LEU A 382 -3.58 -31.46 -25.33
C LEU A 382 -2.28 -31.56 -24.52
N ALA A 383 -2.37 -31.30 -23.21
CA ALA A 383 -1.21 -31.13 -22.35
C ALA A 383 -0.71 -32.43 -21.70
N THR A 384 -1.48 -33.50 -21.74
CA THR A 384 -1.08 -34.80 -21.17
C THR A 384 0.14 -35.37 -21.87
N PHE A 385 1.01 -36.03 -21.09
CA PHE A 385 2.12 -36.84 -21.61
C PHE A 385 1.73 -38.27 -21.95
N ASP A 386 0.45 -38.63 -21.76
CA ASP A 386 -0.07 -39.96 -22.11
C ASP A 386 -0.11 -40.14 -23.63
N ALA A 387 -0.13 -41.42 -24.08
CA ALA A 387 -0.06 -41.75 -25.48
C ALA A 387 -1.30 -41.32 -26.29
N ASP A 388 -2.40 -41.02 -25.61
CA ASP A 388 -3.67 -40.56 -26.19
C ASP A 388 -3.77 -39.03 -26.30
N SER A 389 -2.69 -38.30 -26.09
CA SER A 389 -2.63 -36.84 -26.30
C SER A 389 -3.13 -36.46 -27.70
N SER A 390 -4.06 -35.51 -27.78
CA SER A 390 -4.57 -34.97 -29.04
C SER A 390 -3.61 -33.92 -29.68
N PHE A 391 -2.48 -33.59 -29.03
CA PHE A 391 -1.50 -32.62 -29.53
C PHE A 391 -0.78 -33.15 -30.76
N ALA A 392 -0.78 -32.38 -31.84
CA ALA A 392 -0.14 -32.76 -33.12
C ALA A 392 1.39 -32.59 -33.03
N GLN A 393 2.09 -33.53 -32.41
CA GLN A 393 3.54 -33.49 -32.19
C GLN A 393 4.34 -33.32 -33.49
N ASN A 394 3.82 -33.87 -34.63
CA ASN A 394 4.47 -33.77 -35.92
C ASN A 394 4.53 -32.35 -36.53
N ALA A 395 3.77 -31.39 -35.98
CA ALA A 395 3.86 -29.98 -36.36
C ALA A 395 5.07 -29.26 -35.78
N SER A 396 5.61 -29.77 -34.67
CA SER A 396 6.69 -29.12 -33.90
C SER A 396 8.00 -28.95 -34.71
N PRO A 397 8.50 -29.93 -35.46
CA PRO A 397 9.74 -29.76 -36.24
C PRO A 397 9.68 -28.62 -37.22
N GLY A 398 8.60 -28.48 -37.99
CA GLY A 398 8.43 -27.37 -38.96
C GLY A 398 8.36 -26.02 -38.26
N PHE A 399 7.64 -25.92 -37.13
CA PHE A 399 7.61 -24.72 -36.31
C PHE A 399 9.02 -24.33 -35.82
N ILE A 400 9.78 -25.31 -35.26
CA ILE A 400 11.12 -25.06 -34.70
C ILE A 400 12.07 -24.55 -35.80
N GLU A 401 12.01 -25.11 -37.00
CA GLU A 401 12.86 -24.70 -38.12
C GLU A 401 12.65 -23.22 -38.49
N LEU A 402 11.38 -22.80 -38.64
CA LEU A 402 11.05 -21.41 -38.96
C LEU A 402 11.31 -20.46 -37.78
N PHE A 403 10.95 -20.86 -36.54
CA PHE A 403 11.12 -20.05 -35.36
C PHE A 403 12.59 -19.75 -35.03
N SER A 404 13.48 -20.72 -35.27
CA SER A 404 14.91 -20.60 -35.01
C SER A 404 15.71 -19.93 -36.13
N LEU A 405 15.10 -19.65 -37.32
CA LEU A 405 15.81 -19.24 -38.53
C LEU A 405 16.69 -18.01 -38.32
N GLN A 406 16.12 -16.92 -37.77
CA GLN A 406 16.87 -15.67 -37.55
C GLN A 406 18.01 -15.86 -36.52
N SER A 407 17.75 -16.58 -35.42
CA SER A 407 18.77 -16.84 -34.38
C SER A 407 19.94 -17.66 -34.96
N ARG A 408 19.64 -18.67 -35.77
CA ARG A 408 20.62 -19.52 -36.43
C ARG A 408 21.50 -18.70 -37.42
N MET A 409 20.87 -17.87 -38.24
CA MET A 409 21.60 -17.01 -39.18
C MET A 409 22.48 -15.99 -38.44
N ALA A 410 21.95 -15.34 -37.39
CA ALA A 410 22.70 -14.37 -36.61
C ALA A 410 23.91 -15.01 -35.91
N HIS A 411 23.76 -16.23 -35.40
CA HIS A 411 24.86 -16.97 -34.77
C HIS A 411 25.97 -17.29 -35.79
N GLN A 412 25.62 -17.80 -37.00
CA GLN A 412 26.58 -18.09 -38.06
C GLN A 412 27.38 -16.87 -38.50
N ILE A 413 26.69 -15.71 -38.63
CA ILE A 413 27.35 -14.45 -38.99
C ILE A 413 28.34 -14.01 -37.90
N ARG A 414 27.98 -14.11 -36.64
CA ARG A 414 28.88 -13.76 -35.54
C ARG A 414 30.11 -14.65 -35.48
N GLN A 415 29.95 -15.96 -35.61
CA GLN A 415 31.09 -16.88 -35.68
C GLN A 415 32.04 -16.52 -36.85
N ALA A 416 31.52 -16.22 -38.03
CA ALA A 416 32.35 -15.83 -39.15
C ALA A 416 33.09 -14.48 -38.96
N VAL A 417 32.65 -13.63 -38.02
CA VAL A 417 33.36 -12.40 -37.62
C VAL A 417 34.44 -12.69 -36.61
N GLU A 418 34.18 -13.59 -35.63
CA GLU A 418 35.12 -14.00 -34.58
C GLU A 418 36.31 -14.80 -35.15
N ASP A 419 36.11 -15.53 -36.25
CA ASP A 419 37.15 -16.35 -36.91
C ASP A 419 38.06 -15.51 -37.85
N ARG A 420 37.84 -14.18 -37.96
CA ARG A 420 38.65 -13.23 -38.73
C ARG A 420 39.68 -12.49 -37.85
#